data_fc9cbca797082b8dc0ce4ca1320dae83
#
_entry.id   fc9cbca797082b8dc0ce4ca1320dae83
#
_cell.length_a   1.000
_cell.length_b   1.000
_cell.length_c   1.000
_cell.angle_alpha   90.00
_cell.angle_beta   90.00
_cell.angle_gamma   90.00
#
_symmetry.space_group_name_H-M   'P 1'
#
loop_
_entity.id
_entity.type
_entity.pdbx_description
1 polymer ?
#
loop_
_entity_poly.entity_id
_entity_poly.type
_entity_poly.pdbx_seq_one_letter_code
_entity_poly.pdbx_strand_id
1 'polypeptide(L)'
;MLVVRSITTYLLPCFGVYVARVGGSFLSNVLCCLCKCFGCWHWVDGEFQGDAALGLPAAKTEDIKWVRARELSVAKQAKGGMKLFRGIEPDDVCQGALGDCWLVGAMAGMAEYPAAVRNCFVNAEANELGKYQIRLWCGRAERWETVTVDDSFPVRKNPQSDGYHTVFMHPNGGELWAILMEKAFAKFHGSYGALKGGFAAFAWHTMTGDYVFQFHRDQNARMWRRKDLVFGGKEVGGVKDRADHYFASSRVANCDVDDEAFFGVMLQYSHKRSLIGAFFHVQGGGEHRQANGLVAGHLYSVLDVRRAGTMMGMGGGYKLVKLRNPWATGEWRGAWSDGAAEWARHPAVAHEVEYTDTNDGSFWMAYEDFARVFTGVEVCDRTTKNDLCLDVGEGDGCLGPAAGCVAGCAGFWCCCQGARTIYFGNATSDKTESKAGCCVTK
;
A
#
# COMPACT_ATOMS: atom_id res chain seq x y z
N MET A 1 -53.71 28.31 24.90
CA MET A 1 -52.39 28.99 24.94
C MET A 1 -51.25 28.05 25.35
N LEU A 2 -51.42 27.21 26.36
CA LEU A 2 -50.40 26.22 26.80
C LEU A 2 -50.06 25.20 25.70
N VAL A 3 -51.06 24.64 25.01
CA VAL A 3 -50.87 23.63 23.96
C VAL A 3 -50.06 24.17 22.76
N VAL A 4 -50.34 25.40 22.37
CA VAL A 4 -49.61 26.07 21.26
C VAL A 4 -48.14 26.33 21.65
N ARG A 5 -47.93 26.71 22.93
CA ARG A 5 -46.56 26.94 23.46
C ARG A 5 -45.77 25.63 23.54
N SER A 6 -46.37 24.53 23.93
CA SER A 6 -45.73 23.21 23.96
C SER A 6 -45.39 22.73 22.54
N ILE A 7 -46.27 22.97 21.57
CA ILE A 7 -46.01 22.62 20.17
C ILE A 7 -44.86 23.47 19.60
N THR A 8 -44.85 24.78 19.86
CA THR A 8 -43.80 25.63 19.33
C THR A 8 -42.46 25.51 20.07
N THR A 9 -42.50 25.19 21.37
CA THR A 9 -41.26 25.12 22.18
C THR A 9 -40.59 23.73 22.12
N TYR A 10 -41.37 22.69 22.02
CA TYR A 10 -40.83 21.33 22.11
C TYR A 10 -41.01 20.48 20.84
N LEU A 11 -42.21 20.52 20.24
CA LEU A 11 -42.48 19.69 19.05
C LEU A 11 -41.97 20.30 17.76
N LEU A 12 -42.10 21.60 17.56
CA LEU A 12 -41.57 22.22 16.34
C LEU A 12 -40.04 22.18 16.22
N PRO A 13 -39.24 22.42 17.28
CA PRO A 13 -37.81 22.24 17.18
C PRO A 13 -37.40 20.78 16.97
N CYS A 14 -38.04 19.83 17.69
CA CYS A 14 -37.81 18.41 17.48
C CYS A 14 -38.29 17.95 16.10
N PHE A 15 -39.41 18.46 15.63
CA PHE A 15 -39.90 18.19 14.29
C PHE A 15 -39.04 18.90 13.25
N GLY A 16 -38.57 20.12 13.51
CA GLY A 16 -37.63 20.82 12.66
C GLY A 16 -36.28 20.12 12.55
N VAL A 17 -35.74 19.57 13.64
CA VAL A 17 -34.52 18.74 13.64
C VAL A 17 -34.80 17.40 12.99
N TYR A 18 -35.95 16.79 13.21
CA TYR A 18 -36.36 15.54 12.57
C TYR A 18 -36.60 15.76 11.07
N VAL A 19 -37.30 16.82 10.67
CA VAL A 19 -37.50 17.19 9.26
C VAL A 19 -36.19 17.63 8.63
N ALA A 20 -35.30 18.33 9.34
CA ALA A 20 -33.97 18.65 8.84
C ALA A 20 -33.08 17.40 8.70
N ARG A 21 -33.16 16.44 9.62
CA ARG A 21 -32.43 15.18 9.54
C ARG A 21 -33.06 14.19 8.52
N VAL A 22 -34.35 13.98 8.60
CA VAL A 22 -35.04 13.02 7.72
C VAL A 22 -35.37 13.66 6.39
N GLY A 23 -35.82 14.91 6.39
CA GLY A 23 -36.07 15.69 5.17
C GLY A 23 -34.80 16.06 4.45
N GLY A 24 -33.72 16.41 5.16
CA GLY A 24 -32.41 16.65 4.57
C GLY A 24 -31.82 15.37 3.98
N SER A 25 -31.96 14.25 4.69
CA SER A 25 -31.54 12.95 4.18
C SER A 25 -32.47 12.47 3.04
N PHE A 26 -33.78 12.67 3.16
CA PHE A 26 -34.74 12.32 2.11
C PHE A 26 -34.60 13.25 0.89
N LEU A 27 -34.47 14.55 1.09
CA LEU A 27 -34.22 15.50 0.02
C LEU A 27 -32.87 15.26 -0.65
N SER A 28 -31.84 14.98 0.14
CA SER A 28 -30.52 14.58 -0.36
C SER A 28 -30.59 13.28 -1.16
N ASN A 29 -31.34 12.28 -0.67
CA ASN A 29 -31.53 11.03 -1.39
C ASN A 29 -32.39 11.19 -2.64
N VAL A 30 -33.45 12.04 -2.59
CA VAL A 30 -34.29 12.34 -3.76
C VAL A 30 -33.55 13.18 -4.78
N LEU A 31 -32.83 14.22 -4.34
CA LEU A 31 -31.93 14.98 -5.22
C LEU A 31 -30.79 14.10 -5.77
N CYS A 32 -30.23 13.25 -4.95
CA CYS A 32 -29.24 12.26 -5.38
C CYS A 32 -29.85 11.28 -6.39
N CYS A 33 -31.07 10.81 -6.16
CA CYS A 33 -31.79 9.91 -7.09
C CYS A 33 -32.13 10.63 -8.40
N LEU A 34 -32.64 11.88 -8.34
CA LEU A 34 -32.91 12.70 -9.51
C LEU A 34 -31.62 13.05 -10.26
N CYS A 35 -30.57 13.42 -9.56
CA CYS A 35 -29.28 13.71 -10.18
C CYS A 35 -28.60 12.45 -10.74
N LYS A 36 -28.80 11.27 -10.14
CA LYS A 36 -28.42 9.99 -10.73
C LYS A 36 -29.13 9.72 -12.04
N CYS A 37 -30.46 9.97 -12.09
CA CYS A 37 -31.24 9.83 -13.31
C CYS A 37 -30.78 10.77 -14.44
N PHE A 38 -30.23 11.94 -14.09
CA PHE A 38 -29.72 12.92 -15.06
C PHE A 38 -28.21 12.86 -15.24
N GLY A 39 -27.50 11.99 -14.53
CA GLY A 39 -26.04 11.78 -14.65
C GLY A 39 -25.19 13.01 -14.34
N CYS A 40 -25.74 13.99 -13.61
CA CYS A 40 -25.13 15.31 -13.48
C CYS A 40 -24.53 15.61 -12.11
N TRP A 41 -24.60 14.71 -11.13
CA TRP A 41 -24.02 15.01 -9.82
C TRP A 41 -22.87 14.09 -9.47
N HIS A 42 -21.67 14.69 -9.43
CA HIS A 42 -20.49 14.08 -8.90
C HIS A 42 -19.98 14.91 -7.73
N TRP A 43 -19.49 14.25 -6.71
CA TRP A 43 -18.84 14.94 -5.62
C TRP A 43 -17.47 15.46 -6.09
N VAL A 44 -17.12 16.66 -5.68
CA VAL A 44 -15.87 17.32 -6.03
C VAL A 44 -15.11 17.61 -4.74
N ASP A 45 -13.85 17.22 -4.73
CA ASP A 45 -12.91 17.55 -3.65
C ASP A 45 -12.38 18.96 -3.84
N GLY A 46 -13.10 19.95 -3.30
CA GLY A 46 -12.73 21.37 -3.41
C GLY A 46 -11.43 21.74 -2.68
N GLU A 47 -10.93 20.88 -1.80
CA GLU A 47 -9.71 21.11 -1.03
C GLU A 47 -8.44 20.61 -1.72
N PHE A 48 -8.58 19.68 -2.68
CA PHE A 48 -7.43 19.03 -3.32
C PHE A 48 -7.57 19.00 -4.85
N GLN A 49 -7.34 20.17 -5.45
CA GLN A 49 -7.41 20.41 -6.90
C GLN A 49 -6.42 21.49 -7.35
N GLY A 50 -6.22 21.59 -8.66
CA GLY A 50 -5.41 22.63 -9.30
C GLY A 50 -3.93 22.53 -8.95
N ASP A 51 -3.21 23.62 -9.16
CA ASP A 51 -1.75 23.68 -9.02
C ASP A 51 -1.28 23.47 -7.58
N ALA A 52 -2.05 23.88 -6.59
CA ALA A 52 -1.74 23.67 -5.19
C ALA A 52 -1.68 22.17 -4.84
N ALA A 53 -2.60 21.38 -5.39
CA ALA A 53 -2.61 19.94 -5.19
C ALA A 53 -1.49 19.23 -5.98
N LEU A 54 -1.07 19.80 -7.13
CA LEU A 54 0.08 19.29 -7.88
C LEU A 54 1.40 19.52 -7.13
N GLY A 55 1.58 20.69 -6.52
CA GLY A 55 2.81 21.02 -5.78
C GLY A 55 4.07 20.97 -6.64
N LEU A 56 3.94 21.27 -7.92
CA LEU A 56 5.02 21.25 -8.91
C LEU A 56 5.26 22.66 -9.47
N PRO A 57 6.47 22.96 -10.00
CA PRO A 57 6.72 24.22 -10.67
C PRO A 57 5.79 24.44 -11.87
N ALA A 58 5.32 25.68 -12.07
CA ALA A 58 4.35 26.05 -13.11
C ALA A 58 4.75 25.54 -14.53
N ALA A 59 6.03 25.62 -14.89
CA ALA A 59 6.53 25.10 -16.18
C ALA A 59 6.29 23.59 -16.40
N LYS A 60 5.92 22.84 -15.35
CA LYS A 60 5.61 21.40 -15.43
C LYS A 60 4.11 21.12 -15.39
N THR A 61 3.28 22.14 -15.17
CA THR A 61 1.83 21.99 -14.94
C THR A 61 0.95 22.61 -16.03
N GLU A 62 1.51 23.42 -16.95
CA GLU A 62 0.78 24.17 -17.95
C GLU A 62 -0.22 23.34 -18.79
N ASP A 63 0.12 22.11 -19.09
CA ASP A 63 -0.68 21.19 -19.91
C ASP A 63 -1.48 20.17 -19.09
N ILE A 64 -1.42 20.25 -17.76
CA ILE A 64 -2.12 19.33 -16.86
C ILE A 64 -3.57 19.82 -16.65
N LYS A 65 -4.50 18.90 -16.85
CA LYS A 65 -5.92 19.09 -16.57
C LYS A 65 -6.40 18.07 -15.55
N TRP A 66 -7.48 18.42 -14.85
CA TRP A 66 -8.16 17.48 -13.95
C TRP A 66 -9.38 16.92 -14.66
N VAL A 67 -9.44 15.61 -14.81
CA VAL A 67 -10.58 14.91 -15.44
C VAL A 67 -11.03 13.73 -14.59
N ARG A 68 -12.29 13.37 -14.73
CA ARG A 68 -12.87 12.23 -14.02
C ARG A 68 -12.35 10.90 -14.59
N ALA A 69 -12.31 9.88 -13.72
CA ALA A 69 -11.89 8.53 -14.08
C ALA A 69 -12.58 8.01 -15.37
N ARG A 70 -13.87 8.29 -15.53
CA ARG A 70 -14.65 7.90 -16.71
C ARG A 70 -14.18 8.52 -18.03
N GLU A 71 -13.43 9.60 -17.97
CA GLU A 71 -12.91 10.33 -19.13
C GLU A 71 -11.51 9.85 -19.56
N LEU A 72 -10.88 9.02 -18.74
CA LEU A 72 -9.59 8.44 -19.04
C LEU A 72 -9.67 7.53 -20.27
N SER A 73 -8.61 7.49 -21.06
CA SER A 73 -8.52 6.61 -22.23
C SER A 73 -8.79 5.15 -21.89
N VAL A 74 -8.28 4.69 -20.76
CA VAL A 74 -8.48 3.31 -20.26
C VAL A 74 -9.94 3.02 -19.92
N ALA A 75 -10.70 4.02 -19.48
CA ALA A 75 -12.12 3.83 -19.14
C ALA A 75 -12.96 3.44 -20.36
N LYS A 76 -12.61 3.98 -21.53
CA LYS A 76 -13.28 3.65 -22.80
C LYS A 76 -12.99 2.21 -23.26
N GLN A 77 -11.87 1.63 -22.83
CA GLN A 77 -11.43 0.29 -23.18
C GLN A 77 -11.84 -0.76 -22.15
N ALA A 78 -12.12 -0.33 -20.92
CA ALA A 78 -12.44 -1.21 -19.81
C ALA A 78 -13.80 -1.88 -19.99
N LYS A 79 -13.81 -3.19 -20.27
CA LYS A 79 -15.05 -3.98 -20.33
C LYS A 79 -15.76 -3.94 -18.97
N GLY A 80 -16.97 -3.40 -18.93
CA GLY A 80 -17.75 -3.22 -17.70
C GLY A 80 -17.41 -1.96 -16.90
N GLY A 81 -16.73 -0.97 -17.50
CA GLY A 81 -16.40 0.33 -16.91
C GLY A 81 -15.26 0.28 -15.89
N MET A 82 -14.96 1.43 -15.30
CA MET A 82 -13.99 1.55 -14.21
C MET A 82 -14.51 0.90 -12.94
N LYS A 83 -13.68 0.16 -12.23
CA LYS A 83 -14.02 -0.47 -10.95
C LYS A 83 -13.03 -0.04 -9.87
N LEU A 84 -13.45 -0.10 -8.62
CA LEU A 84 -12.53 0.16 -7.52
C LEU A 84 -11.48 -0.95 -7.45
N PHE A 85 -11.95 -2.20 -7.44
CA PHE A 85 -11.14 -3.41 -7.48
C PHE A 85 -11.67 -4.37 -8.53
N ARG A 86 -10.78 -5.00 -9.31
CA ARG A 86 -11.09 -6.15 -10.19
C ARG A 86 -10.41 -7.41 -9.68
N GLY A 87 -9.20 -7.34 -9.44
CA GLY A 87 -8.29 -8.13 -8.68
C GLY A 87 -7.38 -7.14 -7.98
N ILE A 88 -6.62 -7.49 -7.00
CA ILE A 88 -5.59 -6.64 -6.44
C ILE A 88 -4.30 -7.40 -6.66
N GLU A 89 -3.52 -6.92 -7.61
CA GLU A 89 -2.27 -7.54 -8.02
C GLU A 89 -1.15 -6.48 -8.04
N PRO A 90 0.10 -6.88 -7.82
CA PRO A 90 1.23 -5.95 -7.88
C PRO A 90 1.32 -5.16 -9.18
N ASP A 91 0.88 -5.76 -10.29
CA ASP A 91 0.92 -5.18 -11.64
C ASP A 91 -0.11 -4.06 -11.84
N ASP A 92 -1.06 -3.89 -10.91
CA ASP A 92 -1.99 -2.75 -10.94
C ASP A 92 -1.32 -1.44 -10.62
N VAL A 93 -0.12 -1.50 -10.03
CA VAL A 93 0.62 -0.33 -9.58
C VAL A 93 1.62 0.11 -10.65
N CYS A 94 1.16 0.98 -11.54
CA CYS A 94 1.95 1.47 -12.65
C CYS A 94 2.45 2.89 -12.38
N GLN A 95 3.75 3.05 -12.14
CA GLN A 95 4.38 4.34 -11.88
C GLN A 95 4.27 5.30 -13.07
N GLY A 96 3.98 6.56 -12.77
CA GLY A 96 3.98 7.65 -13.75
C GLY A 96 5.20 8.58 -13.64
N ALA A 97 5.00 9.87 -13.89
CA ALA A 97 6.07 10.85 -13.98
C ALA A 97 6.54 11.41 -12.61
N LEU A 98 6.04 10.88 -11.49
CA LEU A 98 6.44 11.32 -10.15
C LEU A 98 7.59 10.43 -9.62
N GLY A 99 8.53 11.01 -8.89
CA GLY A 99 9.62 10.25 -8.26
C GLY A 99 9.18 9.63 -6.94
N ASP A 100 8.13 8.84 -6.95
CA ASP A 100 7.48 8.19 -5.82
C ASP A 100 7.61 6.66 -5.84
N CYS A 101 8.68 6.14 -6.44
CA CYS A 101 8.97 4.70 -6.53
C CYS A 101 8.89 3.98 -5.17
N TRP A 102 9.16 4.68 -4.09
CA TRP A 102 9.02 4.18 -2.72
C TRP A 102 7.56 3.85 -2.37
N LEU A 103 6.61 4.68 -2.79
CA LEU A 103 5.17 4.44 -2.59
C LEU A 103 4.67 3.36 -3.56
N VAL A 104 5.05 3.46 -4.83
CA VAL A 104 4.75 2.46 -5.87
C VAL A 104 5.20 1.06 -5.44
N GLY A 105 6.47 0.92 -5.04
CA GLY A 105 7.02 -0.34 -4.56
C GLY A 105 6.35 -0.85 -3.28
N ALA A 106 6.02 0.05 -2.36
CA ALA A 106 5.29 -0.32 -1.15
C ALA A 106 3.87 -0.82 -1.45
N MET A 107 3.16 -0.17 -2.36
CA MET A 107 1.83 -0.57 -2.79
C MET A 107 1.86 -1.91 -3.54
N ALA A 108 2.82 -2.10 -4.43
CA ALA A 108 3.01 -3.36 -5.14
C ALA A 108 3.31 -4.51 -4.17
N GLY A 109 4.20 -4.29 -3.19
CA GLY A 109 4.48 -5.28 -2.14
C GLY A 109 3.27 -5.58 -1.25
N MET A 110 2.42 -4.58 -0.99
CA MET A 110 1.20 -4.77 -0.21
C MET A 110 0.10 -5.47 -1.03
N ALA A 111 0.10 -5.33 -2.36
CA ALA A 111 -0.86 -5.99 -3.25
C ALA A 111 -0.70 -7.51 -3.30
N GLU A 112 0.46 -8.05 -2.87
CA GLU A 112 0.60 -9.49 -2.57
C GLU A 112 -0.36 -9.98 -1.47
N TYR A 113 -0.98 -9.03 -0.76
CA TYR A 113 -1.97 -9.26 0.30
C TYR A 113 -3.23 -8.43 0.02
N PRO A 114 -4.11 -8.86 -0.89
CA PRO A 114 -5.27 -8.08 -1.35
C PRO A 114 -6.15 -7.54 -0.23
N ALA A 115 -6.34 -8.30 0.83
CA ALA A 115 -7.11 -7.88 1.98
C ALA A 115 -6.51 -6.66 2.70
N ALA A 116 -5.19 -6.58 2.78
CA ALA A 116 -4.50 -5.44 3.40
C ALA A 116 -4.76 -4.14 2.61
N VAL A 117 -4.73 -4.21 1.27
CA VAL A 117 -5.10 -3.08 0.41
C VAL A 117 -6.56 -2.70 0.59
N ARG A 118 -7.49 -3.67 0.57
CA ARG A 118 -8.93 -3.42 0.77
C ARG A 118 -9.21 -2.73 2.10
N ASN A 119 -8.47 -3.08 3.14
CA ASN A 119 -8.63 -2.49 4.47
C ASN A 119 -8.32 -0.99 4.52
N CYS A 120 -7.54 -0.48 3.60
CA CYS A 120 -7.31 0.96 3.50
C CYS A 120 -8.55 1.70 3.00
N PHE A 121 -9.45 1.04 2.28
CA PHE A 121 -10.63 1.67 1.69
C PHE A 121 -11.88 1.47 2.55
N VAL A 122 -12.62 2.56 2.75
CA VAL A 122 -13.95 2.52 3.37
C VAL A 122 -15.00 2.05 2.34
N ASN A 123 -14.77 2.37 1.08
CA ASN A 123 -15.62 1.97 -0.03
C ASN A 123 -15.25 0.54 -0.48
N ALA A 124 -16.26 -0.32 -0.65
CA ALA A 124 -16.07 -1.68 -1.18
C ALA A 124 -16.05 -1.69 -2.72
N GLU A 125 -16.70 -0.73 -3.35
CA GLU A 125 -16.89 -0.67 -4.81
C GLU A 125 -16.76 0.76 -5.33
N ALA A 126 -16.61 0.89 -6.65
CA ALA A 126 -16.71 2.16 -7.33
C ALA A 126 -18.13 2.73 -7.16
N ASN A 127 -18.23 4.03 -6.90
CA ASN A 127 -19.51 4.68 -6.72
C ASN A 127 -19.75 5.80 -7.75
N GLU A 128 -21.01 6.00 -8.09
CA GLU A 128 -21.43 6.98 -9.10
C GLU A 128 -21.18 8.44 -8.68
N LEU A 129 -21.04 8.70 -7.37
CA LEU A 129 -20.70 10.02 -6.87
C LEU A 129 -19.25 10.38 -7.11
N GLY A 130 -18.39 9.39 -7.36
CA GLY A 130 -16.95 9.57 -7.48
C GLY A 130 -16.30 10.05 -6.18
N LYS A 131 -16.82 9.63 -5.02
CA LYS A 131 -16.30 9.99 -3.70
C LYS A 131 -15.73 8.76 -3.02
N TYR A 132 -14.44 8.82 -2.69
CA TYR A 132 -13.72 7.72 -2.06
C TYR A 132 -13.11 8.14 -0.75
N GLN A 133 -13.08 7.22 0.20
CA GLN A 133 -12.54 7.42 1.52
C GLN A 133 -11.47 6.37 1.80
N ILE A 134 -10.26 6.83 2.04
CA ILE A 134 -9.09 6.01 2.30
C ILE A 134 -8.62 6.29 3.73
N ARG A 135 -8.36 5.25 4.49
CA ARG A 135 -7.85 5.37 5.85
C ARG A 135 -6.34 5.23 5.82
N LEU A 136 -5.69 6.21 6.40
CA LEU A 136 -4.25 6.28 6.52
C LEU A 136 -3.87 6.50 7.98
N TRP A 137 -2.86 5.80 8.43
CA TRP A 137 -2.33 5.95 9.78
C TRP A 137 -1.44 7.19 9.86
N CYS A 138 -1.75 8.07 10.79
CA CYS A 138 -0.90 9.21 11.10
C CYS A 138 0.05 8.83 12.25
N GLY A 139 1.29 8.49 11.94
CA GLY A 139 2.27 8.09 12.95
C GLY A 139 2.59 9.15 13.99
N ARG A 140 2.45 10.44 13.63
CA ARG A 140 2.61 11.55 14.58
C ARG A 140 1.46 11.65 15.58
N ALA A 141 0.23 11.46 15.10
CA ALA A 141 -0.97 11.57 15.93
C ALA A 141 -1.39 10.23 16.53
N GLU A 142 -0.70 9.16 16.17
CA GLU A 142 -0.97 7.77 16.58
C GLU A 142 -2.44 7.38 16.43
N ARG A 143 -3.01 7.72 15.26
CA ARG A 143 -4.41 7.44 14.97
C ARG A 143 -4.66 7.26 13.47
N TRP A 144 -5.72 6.57 13.15
CA TRP A 144 -6.23 6.51 11.79
C TRP A 144 -6.92 7.81 11.38
N GLU A 145 -6.60 8.31 10.21
CA GLU A 145 -7.24 9.44 9.57
C GLU A 145 -7.93 8.99 8.29
N THR A 146 -9.14 9.48 8.05
CA THR A 146 -9.87 9.19 6.82
C THR A 146 -9.69 10.33 5.83
N VAL A 147 -8.96 10.06 4.77
CA VAL A 147 -8.74 10.99 3.66
C VAL A 147 -9.84 10.78 2.63
N THR A 148 -10.58 11.83 2.35
CA THR A 148 -11.63 11.80 1.33
C THR A 148 -11.11 12.44 0.06
N VAL A 149 -11.21 11.74 -1.08
CA VAL A 149 -10.81 12.20 -2.41
C VAL A 149 -11.91 11.93 -3.43
N ASP A 150 -11.91 12.70 -4.50
CA ASP A 150 -12.74 12.41 -5.66
C ASP A 150 -11.97 11.61 -6.73
N ASP A 151 -12.68 11.16 -7.76
CA ASP A 151 -12.12 10.44 -8.91
C ASP A 151 -11.65 11.35 -10.04
N SER A 152 -11.30 12.61 -9.75
CA SER A 152 -10.61 13.49 -10.69
C SER A 152 -9.10 13.33 -10.56
N PHE A 153 -8.42 13.15 -11.66
CA PHE A 153 -6.98 12.92 -11.67
C PHE A 153 -6.27 13.95 -12.56
N PRO A 154 -5.01 14.30 -12.23
CA PRO A 154 -4.19 15.11 -13.11
C PRO A 154 -3.83 14.32 -14.38
N VAL A 155 -4.12 14.88 -15.53
CA VAL A 155 -3.96 14.20 -16.83
C VAL A 155 -3.33 15.09 -17.88
N ARG A 156 -2.77 14.43 -18.89
CA ARG A 156 -2.40 15.04 -20.17
C ARG A 156 -3.19 14.42 -21.30
N LYS A 157 -3.39 15.21 -22.36
CA LYS A 157 -4.01 14.69 -23.58
C LYS A 157 -3.04 13.69 -24.22
N ASN A 158 -3.56 12.53 -24.60
CA ASN A 158 -2.78 11.56 -25.34
C ASN A 158 -2.70 11.99 -26.83
N PRO A 159 -1.51 12.23 -27.38
CA PRO A 159 -1.38 12.58 -28.80
C PRO A 159 -1.79 11.46 -29.75
N GLN A 160 -1.76 10.20 -29.28
CA GLN A 160 -1.98 8.99 -30.08
C GLN A 160 -3.40 8.42 -29.96
N SER A 161 -4.22 8.96 -29.08
CA SER A 161 -5.59 8.48 -28.84
C SER A 161 -6.51 9.64 -28.46
N ASP A 162 -7.81 9.47 -28.74
CA ASP A 162 -8.83 10.41 -28.28
C ASP A 162 -9.14 10.16 -26.80
N GLY A 163 -8.38 10.79 -25.90
CA GLY A 163 -8.58 10.68 -24.48
C GLY A 163 -7.43 11.25 -23.64
N TYR A 164 -7.49 10.97 -22.35
CA TYR A 164 -6.57 11.48 -21.34
C TYR A 164 -5.83 10.34 -20.65
N HIS A 165 -4.55 10.55 -20.35
CA HIS A 165 -3.73 9.71 -19.49
C HIS A 165 -3.38 10.44 -18.21
N THR A 166 -3.39 9.73 -17.11
CA THR A 166 -2.90 10.24 -15.81
C THR A 166 -1.43 10.63 -15.93
N VAL A 167 -1.03 11.74 -15.30
CA VAL A 167 0.37 12.21 -15.29
C VAL A 167 1.22 11.39 -14.33
N PHE A 168 0.62 11.05 -13.19
CA PHE A 168 1.25 10.30 -12.12
C PHE A 168 0.93 8.81 -12.28
N MET A 169 0.63 8.10 -11.24
CA MET A 169 0.31 6.68 -11.37
C MET A 169 -0.77 6.40 -12.40
N HIS A 170 -0.61 5.31 -13.14
CA HIS A 170 -1.55 4.91 -14.20
C HIS A 170 -2.43 3.76 -13.73
N PRO A 171 -3.73 3.79 -14.07
CA PRO A 171 -4.60 2.66 -13.78
C PRO A 171 -4.30 1.51 -14.74
N ASN A 172 -4.20 0.29 -14.23
CA ASN A 172 -4.13 -0.92 -15.03
C ASN A 172 -5.53 -1.50 -15.25
N GLY A 173 -5.86 -1.90 -16.47
CA GLY A 173 -7.08 -2.64 -16.80
C GLY A 173 -8.42 -1.99 -16.41
N GLY A 174 -8.45 -0.73 -16.03
CA GLY A 174 -9.64 -0.01 -15.58
C GLY A 174 -9.92 -0.14 -14.09
N GLU A 175 -8.89 -0.38 -13.29
CA GLU A 175 -8.90 -0.39 -11.83
C GLU A 175 -8.53 0.97 -11.25
N LEU A 176 -9.15 1.35 -10.13
CA LEU A 176 -9.01 2.68 -9.55
C LEU A 176 -8.19 2.72 -8.26
N TRP A 177 -8.06 1.60 -7.56
CA TRP A 177 -7.52 1.59 -6.21
C TRP A 177 -6.10 2.20 -6.13
N ALA A 178 -5.23 1.86 -7.08
CA ALA A 178 -3.85 2.33 -7.06
C ALA A 178 -3.76 3.85 -7.22
N ILE A 179 -4.43 4.40 -8.23
CA ILE A 179 -4.42 5.86 -8.49
C ILE A 179 -5.18 6.66 -7.42
N LEU A 180 -6.20 6.07 -6.79
CA LEU A 180 -6.90 6.67 -5.65
C LEU A 180 -6.04 6.66 -4.38
N MET A 181 -5.29 5.60 -4.16
CA MET A 181 -4.35 5.50 -3.04
C MET A 181 -3.24 6.55 -3.19
N GLU A 182 -2.62 6.67 -4.36
CA GLU A 182 -1.62 7.72 -4.62
C GLU A 182 -2.20 9.11 -4.38
N LYS A 183 -3.41 9.39 -4.88
CA LYS A 183 -4.09 10.66 -4.65
C LYS A 183 -4.37 10.92 -3.17
N ALA A 184 -4.79 9.90 -2.44
CA ALA A 184 -5.02 10.02 -0.99
C ALA A 184 -3.72 10.31 -0.23
N PHE A 185 -2.62 9.66 -0.60
CA PHE A 185 -1.29 9.96 -0.08
C PHE A 185 -0.87 11.39 -0.42
N ALA A 186 -1.06 11.83 -1.66
CA ALA A 186 -0.76 13.19 -2.07
C ALA A 186 -1.55 14.23 -1.26
N LYS A 187 -2.85 13.99 -1.04
CA LYS A 187 -3.67 14.85 -0.18
C LYS A 187 -3.23 14.81 1.27
N PHE A 188 -2.90 13.64 1.79
CA PHE A 188 -2.43 13.43 3.16
C PHE A 188 -1.13 14.19 3.43
N HIS A 189 -0.23 14.23 2.45
CA HIS A 189 1.04 14.96 2.51
C HIS A 189 0.98 16.39 1.96
N GLY A 190 -0.16 16.81 1.45
CA GLY A 190 -0.42 18.18 1.01
C GLY A 190 -0.37 18.39 -0.51
N SER A 191 0.42 17.63 -1.25
CA SER A 191 0.47 17.70 -2.73
C SER A 191 1.11 16.44 -3.33
N TYR A 192 0.92 16.23 -4.63
CA TYR A 192 1.67 15.20 -5.36
C TYR A 192 3.18 15.46 -5.33
N GLY A 193 3.59 16.72 -5.46
CA GLY A 193 5.02 17.09 -5.39
C GLY A 193 5.70 16.73 -4.08
N ALA A 194 4.94 16.64 -2.98
CA ALA A 194 5.43 16.23 -1.67
C ALA A 194 5.76 14.72 -1.60
N LEU A 195 5.30 13.92 -2.55
CA LEU A 195 5.61 12.48 -2.59
C LEU A 195 6.97 12.17 -3.23
N LYS A 196 7.69 13.18 -3.72
CA LYS A 196 9.01 12.97 -4.32
C LYS A 196 10.03 12.50 -3.30
N GLY A 197 10.50 11.28 -3.49
CA GLY A 197 11.48 10.66 -2.60
C GLY A 197 10.89 10.28 -1.25
N GLY A 198 11.26 9.12 -0.75
CA GLY A 198 10.77 8.58 0.51
C GLY A 198 11.28 7.16 0.70
N PHE A 199 10.69 6.47 1.65
CA PHE A 199 11.01 5.06 1.95
C PHE A 199 9.73 4.24 2.01
N ALA A 200 9.77 3.00 1.53
CA ALA A 200 8.61 2.11 1.56
C ALA A 200 8.10 1.88 2.98
N ALA A 201 8.99 1.86 3.96
CA ALA A 201 8.62 1.75 5.37
C ALA A 201 7.61 2.83 5.81
N PHE A 202 7.68 4.04 5.26
CA PHE A 202 6.66 5.07 5.54
C PHE A 202 5.31 4.75 4.96
N ALA A 203 5.31 4.33 3.68
CA ALA A 203 4.06 3.97 3.03
C ALA A 203 3.41 2.81 3.77
N TRP A 204 4.16 1.77 4.10
CA TRP A 204 3.64 0.64 4.86
C TRP A 204 3.12 1.06 6.23
N HIS A 205 3.88 1.84 7.00
CA HIS A 205 3.40 2.35 8.28
C HIS A 205 2.10 3.17 8.12
N THR A 206 2.04 4.00 7.10
CA THR A 206 0.85 4.83 6.82
C THR A 206 -0.34 3.98 6.37
N MET A 207 -0.13 2.91 5.61
CA MET A 207 -1.19 2.02 5.14
C MET A 207 -1.65 0.99 6.18
N THR A 208 -0.73 0.52 7.04
CA THR A 208 -1.01 -0.59 7.97
C THR A 208 -1.07 -0.18 9.44
N GLY A 209 -0.39 0.91 9.82
CA GLY A 209 -0.13 1.26 11.23
C GLY A 209 0.91 0.38 11.90
N ASP A 210 1.47 -0.60 11.18
CA ASP A 210 2.42 -1.56 11.72
C ASP A 210 3.79 -0.94 11.99
N TYR A 211 4.55 -1.63 12.84
CA TYR A 211 5.89 -1.20 13.20
C TYR A 211 6.87 -1.40 12.04
N VAL A 212 7.66 -0.38 11.75
CA VAL A 212 8.60 -0.38 10.65
C VAL A 212 10.01 -0.04 11.10
N PHE A 213 10.98 -0.65 10.45
CA PHE A 213 12.39 -0.43 10.71
C PHE A 213 13.22 -0.75 9.46
N GLN A 214 14.49 -0.36 9.49
CA GLN A 214 15.43 -0.57 8.40
C GLN A 214 16.67 -1.29 8.88
N PHE A 215 17.30 -2.04 7.98
CA PHE A 215 18.67 -2.50 8.13
C PHE A 215 19.53 -1.83 7.07
N HIS A 216 20.66 -1.32 7.47
CA HIS A 216 21.67 -0.78 6.56
C HIS A 216 22.94 -1.62 6.67
N ARG A 217 23.47 -2.05 5.55
CA ARG A 217 24.68 -2.84 5.47
C ARG A 217 25.90 -1.95 5.37
N ASP A 218 26.82 -2.12 6.29
CA ASP A 218 28.19 -1.65 6.15
C ASP A 218 28.94 -2.66 5.25
N GLN A 219 29.26 -2.25 4.04
CA GLN A 219 29.90 -3.12 3.05
C GLN A 219 31.31 -3.53 3.46
N ASN A 220 32.05 -2.68 4.18
CA ASN A 220 33.41 -2.96 4.63
C ASN A 220 33.40 -3.94 5.79
N ALA A 221 32.53 -3.73 6.77
CA ALA A 221 32.41 -4.57 7.94
C ALA A 221 31.60 -5.85 7.67
N ARG A 222 30.83 -5.92 6.57
CA ARG A 222 29.86 -6.98 6.27
C ARG A 222 28.84 -7.19 7.39
N MET A 223 28.41 -6.09 7.99
CA MET A 223 27.48 -6.07 9.11
C MET A 223 26.22 -5.30 8.72
N TRP A 224 25.09 -5.82 9.12
CA TRP A 224 23.80 -5.16 8.98
C TRP A 224 23.43 -4.51 10.31
N ARG A 225 23.16 -3.22 10.24
CA ARG A 225 22.80 -2.40 11.40
C ARG A 225 21.34 -2.02 11.33
N ARG A 226 20.59 -2.41 12.36
CA ARG A 226 19.18 -2.04 12.47
C ARG A 226 19.02 -0.58 12.87
N LYS A 227 18.04 0.08 12.23
CA LYS A 227 17.57 1.42 12.56
C LYS A 227 16.05 1.37 12.73
N ASP A 228 15.59 1.62 13.93
CA ASP A 228 14.18 1.79 14.21
C ASP A 228 13.73 3.18 13.77
N LEU A 229 12.59 3.25 13.10
CA LEU A 229 12.02 4.49 12.62
C LEU A 229 11.12 5.09 13.70
N VAL A 230 11.30 6.37 13.99
CA VAL A 230 10.56 7.08 15.04
C VAL A 230 9.75 8.16 14.37
N PHE A 231 8.45 8.09 14.53
CA PHE A 231 7.48 9.08 14.06
C PHE A 231 7.21 10.07 15.18
N GLY A 232 7.48 11.34 14.97
CA GLY A 232 7.23 12.34 16.01
C GLY A 232 8.04 13.61 15.77
N GLY A 233 7.36 14.65 15.33
CA GLY A 233 7.98 15.86 14.86
C GLY A 233 8.57 16.73 15.94
N LYS A 234 9.77 17.22 15.72
CA LYS A 234 10.12 18.58 16.11
C LYS A 234 9.78 19.50 14.95
N GLU A 235 9.15 20.64 15.24
CA GLU A 235 8.98 21.71 14.27
C GLU A 235 10.37 22.09 13.74
N VAL A 236 10.63 21.79 12.49
CA VAL A 236 11.80 22.31 11.79
C VAL A 236 11.33 23.55 11.04
N GLY A 237 11.65 24.73 11.59
CA GLY A 237 11.56 25.98 10.85
C GLY A 237 10.21 26.65 10.72
N GLY A 238 9.25 26.43 11.64
CA GLY A 238 8.03 27.27 11.75
C GLY A 238 7.01 27.18 10.61
N VAL A 239 7.26 26.35 9.62
CA VAL A 239 6.29 25.99 8.59
C VAL A 239 5.66 24.69 9.07
N LYS A 240 4.34 24.72 9.26
CA LYS A 240 3.52 23.50 9.40
C LYS A 240 3.52 22.78 8.07
N ASP A 241 4.67 22.22 7.74
CA ASP A 241 4.79 21.36 6.59
C ASP A 241 4.08 20.05 6.93
N ARG A 242 3.08 19.66 6.16
CA ARG A 242 2.42 18.36 6.30
C ARG A 242 3.38 17.19 6.07
N ALA A 243 4.57 17.47 5.59
CA ALA A 243 5.72 16.56 5.59
C ALA A 243 6.08 15.99 6.98
N ASP A 244 5.49 16.51 8.03
CA ASP A 244 5.58 16.02 9.42
C ASP A 244 5.03 14.59 9.63
N HIS A 245 4.42 14.00 8.63
CA HIS A 245 4.05 12.58 8.66
C HIS A 245 5.24 11.66 8.46
N TYR A 246 6.33 12.19 7.89
CA TYR A 246 7.59 11.47 7.79
C TYR A 246 8.29 11.42 9.16
N PHE A 247 9.08 10.38 9.38
CA PHE A 247 9.82 10.26 10.62
C PHE A 247 10.90 11.35 10.77
N ALA A 248 11.04 11.84 11.95
CA ALA A 248 12.03 12.87 12.26
C ALA A 248 13.40 12.27 12.61
N SER A 249 13.49 11.01 12.99
CA SER A 249 14.75 10.39 13.39
C SER A 249 14.72 8.87 13.30
N SER A 250 15.91 8.29 13.17
CA SER A 250 16.12 6.86 13.34
C SER A 250 16.92 6.61 14.62
N ARG A 251 16.49 5.64 15.42
CA ARG A 251 17.27 5.16 16.55
C ARG A 251 18.08 3.96 16.11
N VAL A 252 19.38 4.01 16.28
CA VAL A 252 20.22 2.84 16.08
C VAL A 252 19.91 1.85 17.20
N ALA A 253 19.39 0.69 16.85
CA ALA A 253 19.25 -0.41 17.79
C ALA A 253 20.61 -1.11 17.93
N ASN A 254 20.96 -1.55 19.12
CA ASN A 254 22.18 -2.33 19.39
C ASN A 254 22.00 -3.78 18.89
N CYS A 255 21.80 -3.96 17.59
CA CYS A 255 21.69 -5.28 16.98
C CYS A 255 22.37 -5.26 15.60
N ASP A 256 23.70 -5.18 15.65
CA ASP A 256 24.52 -5.41 14.46
C ASP A 256 24.62 -6.93 14.25
N VAL A 257 24.29 -7.40 13.06
CA VAL A 257 24.33 -8.82 12.69
C VAL A 257 25.15 -8.99 11.42
N ASP A 258 25.91 -10.07 11.33
CA ASP A 258 26.65 -10.42 10.13
C ASP A 258 25.73 -10.92 9.01
N ASP A 259 26.30 -11.13 7.82
CA ASP A 259 25.53 -11.59 6.65
C ASP A 259 24.83 -12.95 6.91
N GLU A 260 25.43 -13.87 7.70
CA GLU A 260 24.82 -15.17 7.99
C GLU A 260 23.61 -15.03 8.92
N ALA A 261 23.77 -14.27 10.00
CA ALA A 261 22.69 -14.00 10.94
C ALA A 261 21.57 -13.17 10.28
N PHE A 262 21.92 -12.24 9.40
CA PHE A 262 20.94 -11.43 8.71
C PHE A 262 20.06 -12.25 7.74
N PHE A 263 20.62 -13.28 7.08
CA PHE A 263 19.79 -14.22 6.34
C PHE A 263 18.71 -14.86 7.23
N GLY A 264 19.07 -15.26 8.44
CA GLY A 264 18.13 -15.79 9.42
C GLY A 264 17.04 -14.78 9.81
N VAL A 265 17.40 -13.50 9.93
CA VAL A 265 16.45 -12.41 10.19
C VAL A 265 15.47 -12.26 9.02
N MET A 266 15.97 -12.18 7.79
CA MET A 266 15.11 -12.08 6.60
C MET A 266 14.18 -13.28 6.46
N LEU A 267 14.69 -14.50 6.68
CA LEU A 267 13.91 -15.72 6.65
C LEU A 267 12.77 -15.69 7.69
N GLN A 268 13.05 -15.22 8.88
CA GLN A 268 12.05 -15.09 9.95
C GLN A 268 10.93 -14.13 9.57
N TYR A 269 11.27 -12.94 9.04
CA TYR A 269 10.27 -11.95 8.65
C TYR A 269 9.48 -12.38 7.40
N SER A 270 10.12 -13.06 6.46
CA SER A 270 9.44 -13.67 5.31
C SER A 270 8.41 -14.71 5.77
N HIS A 271 8.78 -15.62 6.67
CA HIS A 271 7.85 -16.61 7.24
C HIS A 271 6.69 -15.98 8.03
N LYS A 272 6.89 -14.81 8.62
CA LYS A 272 5.83 -14.03 9.27
C LYS A 272 4.94 -13.29 8.27
N ARG A 273 5.22 -13.38 6.97
CA ARG A 273 4.55 -12.63 5.91
C ARG A 273 4.66 -11.12 6.14
N SER A 274 5.75 -10.65 6.74
CA SER A 274 6.08 -9.25 6.85
C SER A 274 6.38 -8.65 5.49
N LEU A 275 6.03 -7.37 5.28
CA LEU A 275 6.42 -6.68 4.06
C LEU A 275 7.91 -6.34 4.14
N ILE A 276 8.66 -6.73 3.13
CA ILE A 276 10.10 -6.54 3.09
C ILE A 276 10.46 -5.87 1.76
N GLY A 277 11.22 -4.79 1.83
CA GLY A 277 11.77 -4.12 0.66
C GLY A 277 13.29 -4.08 0.73
N ALA A 278 13.92 -4.07 -0.42
CA ALA A 278 15.38 -3.98 -0.53
C ALA A 278 15.78 -2.91 -1.54
N PHE A 279 16.84 -2.18 -1.23
CA PHE A 279 17.35 -1.14 -2.10
C PHE A 279 18.87 -1.04 -2.03
N PHE A 280 19.45 -0.42 -3.04
CA PHE A 280 20.85 -0.05 -3.04
C PHE A 280 21.08 1.26 -3.79
N HIS A 281 22.12 1.97 -3.44
CA HIS A 281 22.50 3.23 -4.05
C HIS A 281 23.87 3.13 -4.70
N VAL A 282 24.06 3.90 -5.77
CA VAL A 282 25.35 4.11 -6.41
C VAL A 282 25.75 5.57 -6.29
N GLN A 283 27.03 5.87 -6.48
CA GLN A 283 27.50 7.26 -6.51
C GLN A 283 26.80 8.02 -7.65
N GLY A 284 26.36 9.24 -7.34
CA GLY A 284 25.65 10.11 -8.29
C GLY A 284 24.14 10.21 -8.05
N GLY A 285 23.56 9.33 -7.24
CA GLY A 285 22.12 9.35 -6.90
C GLY A 285 21.21 9.04 -8.09
N GLY A 286 19.89 8.96 -7.83
CA GLY A 286 18.89 8.66 -8.85
C GLY A 286 18.83 7.19 -9.27
N GLU A 287 17.89 6.90 -10.19
CA GLU A 287 17.66 5.56 -10.71
C GLU A 287 18.61 5.27 -11.88
N HIS A 288 19.44 4.27 -11.75
CA HIS A 288 20.42 3.86 -12.76
C HIS A 288 20.42 2.35 -12.97
N ARG A 289 20.13 1.93 -14.22
CA ARG A 289 20.21 0.51 -14.60
C ARG A 289 21.68 0.06 -14.62
N GLN A 290 21.94 -1.05 -13.93
CA GLN A 290 23.24 -1.68 -13.86
C GLN A 290 23.42 -2.78 -14.92
N ALA A 291 24.65 -3.17 -15.21
CA ALA A 291 24.95 -4.25 -16.16
C ALA A 291 24.36 -5.61 -15.75
N ASN A 292 24.21 -5.83 -14.44
CA ASN A 292 23.60 -7.03 -13.87
C ASN A 292 22.06 -7.05 -13.97
N GLY A 293 21.44 -6.07 -14.65
CA GLY A 293 20.00 -5.95 -14.85
C GLY A 293 19.25 -5.16 -13.79
N LEU A 294 19.84 -4.97 -12.61
CA LEU A 294 19.19 -4.26 -11.50
C LEU A 294 19.26 -2.73 -11.68
N VAL A 295 18.37 -2.03 -10.97
CA VAL A 295 18.28 -0.57 -10.96
C VAL A 295 18.69 -0.05 -9.58
N ALA A 296 19.73 0.77 -9.55
CA ALA A 296 20.16 1.45 -8.33
C ALA A 296 19.23 2.63 -8.01
N GLY A 297 19.11 3.02 -6.74
CA GLY A 297 18.20 4.10 -6.33
C GLY A 297 16.72 3.71 -6.40
N HIS A 298 16.42 2.42 -6.47
CA HIS A 298 15.11 1.84 -6.69
C HIS A 298 14.80 0.81 -5.61
N LEU A 299 13.51 0.68 -5.28
CA LEU A 299 13.02 -0.29 -4.30
C LEU A 299 12.59 -1.58 -4.99
N TYR A 300 12.96 -2.70 -4.40
CA TYR A 300 12.51 -4.05 -4.78
C TYR A 300 11.70 -4.65 -3.65
N SER A 301 10.55 -5.24 -3.94
CA SER A 301 9.83 -6.05 -2.96
C SER A 301 10.53 -7.41 -2.79
N VAL A 302 10.77 -7.82 -1.56
CA VAL A 302 11.24 -9.18 -1.25
C VAL A 302 10.00 -10.05 -1.03
N LEU A 303 9.74 -10.95 -1.98
CA LEU A 303 8.55 -11.79 -1.99
C LEU A 303 8.73 -13.03 -1.12
N ASP A 304 9.92 -13.61 -1.14
CA ASP A 304 10.21 -14.82 -0.38
C ASP A 304 11.70 -14.95 -0.04
N VAL A 305 11.98 -15.64 1.05
CA VAL A 305 13.33 -15.99 1.49
C VAL A 305 13.33 -17.47 1.84
N ARG A 306 14.18 -18.24 1.21
CA ARG A 306 14.21 -19.71 1.35
C ARG A 306 15.60 -20.25 1.61
N ARG A 307 15.66 -21.31 2.40
CA ARG A 307 16.80 -22.22 2.43
C ARG A 307 16.34 -23.51 1.75
N ALA A 308 16.72 -23.72 0.50
CA ALA A 308 16.25 -24.81 -0.34
C ALA A 308 17.33 -25.85 -0.61
N GLY A 309 16.94 -27.09 -0.95
CA GLY A 309 17.85 -28.19 -1.24
C GLY A 309 18.50 -28.79 -0.01
N THR A 310 17.88 -28.68 1.17
CA THR A 310 18.37 -29.33 2.39
C THR A 310 17.87 -30.79 2.46
N MET A 311 18.76 -31.77 2.56
CA MET A 311 18.35 -33.16 2.83
C MET A 311 17.90 -33.29 4.29
N MET A 312 16.61 -33.55 4.52
CA MET A 312 15.99 -33.79 5.85
C MET A 312 16.32 -32.76 6.92
N GLY A 313 16.50 -31.45 6.52
CA GLY A 313 16.81 -30.40 7.46
C GLY A 313 18.24 -30.41 8.01
N MET A 314 19.09 -31.34 7.57
CA MET A 314 20.50 -31.41 7.97
C MET A 314 21.35 -30.59 7.01
N GLY A 315 21.98 -29.58 7.49
CA GLY A 315 22.96 -28.62 6.98
C GLY A 315 23.28 -28.64 5.47
N GLY A 316 23.55 -27.51 4.91
CA GLY A 316 23.72 -27.28 3.48
C GLY A 316 22.50 -26.60 2.88
N GLY A 317 22.33 -26.66 1.59
CA GLY A 317 21.26 -25.99 0.87
C GLY A 317 21.62 -24.57 0.41
N TYR A 318 20.84 -24.11 -0.54
CA TYR A 318 21.00 -22.81 -1.15
C TYR A 318 20.17 -21.78 -0.38
N LYS A 319 20.75 -20.65 -0.09
CA LYS A 319 20.06 -19.47 0.45
C LYS A 319 19.59 -18.62 -0.71
N LEU A 320 18.30 -18.53 -0.89
CA LEU A 320 17.69 -17.84 -2.03
C LEU A 320 16.76 -16.74 -1.55
N VAL A 321 16.73 -15.66 -2.31
CA VAL A 321 15.83 -14.51 -2.09
C VAL A 321 15.07 -14.28 -3.37
N LYS A 322 13.74 -14.24 -3.30
CA LYS A 322 12.86 -13.85 -4.40
C LYS A 322 12.54 -12.37 -4.29
N LEU A 323 12.81 -11.64 -5.35
CA LEU A 323 12.52 -10.20 -5.42
C LEU A 323 11.59 -9.91 -6.59
N ARG A 324 10.89 -8.77 -6.50
CA ARG A 324 10.14 -8.19 -7.61
C ARG A 324 10.56 -6.76 -7.83
N ASN A 325 10.84 -6.43 -9.09
CA ASN A 325 10.94 -5.06 -9.55
C ASN A 325 9.52 -4.51 -9.78
N PRO A 326 9.08 -3.44 -9.09
CA PRO A 326 7.74 -2.87 -9.28
C PRO A 326 7.47 -2.35 -10.69
N TRP A 327 8.49 -2.22 -11.54
CA TRP A 327 8.30 -1.88 -12.94
C TRP A 327 7.92 -3.09 -13.82
N ALA A 328 7.81 -4.27 -13.26
CA ALA A 328 7.58 -5.54 -13.96
C ALA A 328 8.60 -5.81 -15.11
N THR A 329 9.76 -5.16 -15.07
CA THR A 329 10.84 -5.29 -16.05
C THR A 329 12.19 -5.00 -15.42
N GLY A 330 13.25 -5.62 -15.92
CA GLY A 330 14.60 -5.39 -15.41
C GLY A 330 14.92 -6.29 -14.24
N GLU A 331 15.24 -7.53 -14.55
CA GLU A 331 15.52 -8.61 -13.65
C GLU A 331 17.02 -8.86 -13.49
N TRP A 332 17.37 -9.53 -12.42
CA TRP A 332 18.71 -10.03 -12.15
C TRP A 332 19.23 -10.93 -13.26
N ARG A 333 20.53 -10.85 -13.57
CA ARG A 333 21.19 -11.61 -14.63
C ARG A 333 22.37 -12.45 -14.12
N GLY A 334 22.34 -12.81 -12.85
CA GLY A 334 23.38 -13.66 -12.24
C GLY A 334 22.87 -15.05 -11.90
N ALA A 335 23.53 -15.70 -10.96
CA ALA A 335 23.14 -17.02 -10.48
C ALA A 335 21.69 -17.03 -9.96
N TRP A 336 20.94 -18.08 -10.28
CA TRP A 336 19.53 -18.26 -9.93
C TRP A 336 18.57 -17.24 -10.55
N SER A 337 19.01 -16.46 -11.55
CA SER A 337 18.10 -15.62 -12.34
C SER A 337 17.21 -16.49 -13.24
N ASP A 338 16.24 -15.87 -13.91
CA ASP A 338 15.39 -16.56 -14.87
C ASP A 338 16.21 -17.14 -16.00
N GLY A 339 15.90 -18.39 -16.37
CA GLY A 339 16.66 -19.17 -17.34
C GLY A 339 18.09 -19.57 -16.92
N ALA A 340 18.51 -19.30 -15.68
CA ALA A 340 19.85 -19.64 -15.23
C ALA A 340 20.10 -21.16 -15.16
N ALA A 341 21.33 -21.58 -15.45
CA ALA A 341 21.69 -22.98 -15.52
C ALA A 341 21.60 -23.73 -14.16
N GLU A 342 21.57 -22.99 -13.05
CA GLU A 342 21.38 -23.53 -11.71
C GLU A 342 20.08 -24.29 -11.58
N TRP A 343 19.01 -23.80 -12.18
CA TRP A 343 17.70 -24.46 -12.14
C TRP A 343 17.70 -25.83 -12.78
N ALA A 344 18.36 -25.97 -13.94
CA ALA A 344 18.51 -27.24 -14.62
C ALA A 344 19.44 -28.19 -13.86
N ARG A 345 20.47 -27.70 -13.17
CA ARG A 345 21.37 -28.53 -12.35
C ARG A 345 20.74 -28.98 -11.04
N HIS A 346 19.76 -28.22 -10.53
CA HIS A 346 19.13 -28.46 -9.23
C HIS A 346 17.59 -28.47 -9.32
N PRO A 347 17.00 -29.42 -10.08
CA PRO A 347 15.56 -29.47 -10.32
C PRO A 347 14.72 -29.63 -9.04
N ALA A 348 15.28 -30.28 -8.01
CA ALA A 348 14.61 -30.40 -6.72
C ALA A 348 14.48 -29.04 -6.02
N VAL A 349 15.49 -28.18 -6.14
CA VAL A 349 15.43 -26.81 -5.62
C VAL A 349 14.40 -25.99 -6.40
N ALA A 350 14.40 -26.08 -7.73
CA ALA A 350 13.42 -25.39 -8.56
C ALA A 350 11.98 -25.75 -8.17
N HIS A 351 11.73 -27.04 -7.93
CA HIS A 351 10.43 -27.52 -7.47
C HIS A 351 10.09 -27.01 -6.04
N GLU A 352 11.05 -27.04 -5.12
CA GLU A 352 10.86 -26.62 -3.72
C GLU A 352 10.51 -25.14 -3.60
N VAL A 353 11.10 -24.27 -4.44
CA VAL A 353 10.85 -22.83 -4.44
C VAL A 353 9.79 -22.40 -5.46
N GLU A 354 9.12 -23.36 -6.10
CA GLU A 354 8.08 -23.09 -7.11
C GLU A 354 8.58 -22.14 -8.22
N TYR A 355 9.81 -22.41 -8.71
CA TYR A 355 10.42 -21.59 -9.73
C TYR A 355 9.61 -21.60 -11.04
N THR A 356 9.38 -20.43 -11.59
CA THR A 356 8.79 -20.20 -12.91
C THR A 356 9.70 -19.29 -13.71
N ASP A 357 9.90 -19.61 -14.99
CA ASP A 357 10.66 -18.79 -15.94
C ASP A 357 9.68 -17.82 -16.63
N THR A 358 9.41 -16.68 -15.98
CA THR A 358 8.44 -15.70 -16.45
C THR A 358 9.00 -14.29 -16.33
N ASN A 359 8.98 -13.55 -17.43
CA ASN A 359 9.42 -12.14 -17.43
C ASN A 359 8.28 -11.26 -16.85
N ASP A 360 8.09 -11.32 -15.56
CA ASP A 360 7.05 -10.59 -14.81
C ASP A 360 7.64 -9.59 -13.79
N GLY A 361 8.95 -9.37 -13.87
CA GLY A 361 9.71 -8.52 -12.95
C GLY A 361 10.11 -9.23 -11.67
N SER A 362 9.68 -10.47 -11.42
CA SER A 362 10.11 -11.26 -10.28
C SER A 362 11.27 -12.20 -10.67
N PHE A 363 12.22 -12.37 -9.78
CA PHE A 363 13.39 -13.20 -9.98
C PHE A 363 13.93 -13.75 -8.67
N TRP A 364 14.62 -14.87 -8.75
CA TRP A 364 15.40 -15.38 -7.64
C TRP A 364 16.85 -14.95 -7.75
N MET A 365 17.55 -14.86 -6.62
CA MET A 365 18.99 -14.68 -6.56
C MET A 365 19.58 -15.36 -5.33
N ALA A 366 20.88 -15.70 -5.42
CA ALA A 366 21.59 -16.17 -4.25
C ALA A 366 21.67 -15.08 -3.18
N TYR A 367 21.52 -15.44 -1.91
CA TYR A 367 21.64 -14.51 -0.81
C TYR A 367 23.02 -13.84 -0.75
N GLU A 368 24.07 -14.54 -1.12
CA GLU A 368 25.42 -14.00 -1.19
C GLU A 368 25.54 -12.86 -2.21
N ASP A 369 24.83 -12.95 -3.34
CA ASP A 369 24.73 -11.90 -4.33
C ASP A 369 23.84 -10.76 -3.81
N PHE A 370 22.73 -11.07 -3.17
CA PHE A 370 21.86 -10.11 -2.51
C PHE A 370 22.65 -9.26 -1.50
N ALA A 371 23.36 -9.89 -0.58
CA ALA A 371 24.15 -9.19 0.43
C ALA A 371 25.30 -8.34 -0.16
N ARG A 372 25.81 -8.72 -1.34
CA ARG A 372 26.84 -7.95 -2.03
C ARG A 372 26.30 -6.69 -2.71
N VAL A 373 25.09 -6.77 -3.24
CA VAL A 373 24.45 -5.70 -4.04
C VAL A 373 23.63 -4.76 -3.17
N PHE A 374 22.72 -5.31 -2.37
CA PHE A 374 21.77 -4.51 -1.59
C PHE A 374 22.43 -3.96 -0.33
N THR A 375 22.19 -2.68 -0.08
CA THR A 375 22.78 -1.95 1.06
C THR A 375 21.73 -1.53 2.10
N GLY A 376 20.47 -1.67 1.77
CA GLY A 376 19.36 -1.37 2.68
C GLY A 376 18.23 -2.36 2.53
N VAL A 377 17.63 -2.71 3.65
CA VAL A 377 16.42 -3.53 3.74
C VAL A 377 15.44 -2.85 4.67
N GLU A 378 14.21 -2.71 4.23
CA GLU A 378 13.10 -2.16 4.99
C GLU A 378 12.15 -3.28 5.38
N VAL A 379 11.66 -3.23 6.59
CA VAL A 379 10.73 -4.23 7.11
C VAL A 379 9.53 -3.54 7.75
N CYS A 380 8.34 -3.96 7.34
CA CYS A 380 7.10 -3.70 8.05
C CYS A 380 6.70 -4.99 8.77
N ASP A 381 6.81 -4.99 10.10
CA ASP A 381 6.54 -6.17 10.91
C ASP A 381 5.04 -6.35 11.11
N ARG A 382 4.42 -7.06 10.19
CA ARG A 382 3.00 -7.43 10.25
C ARG A 382 2.74 -8.44 11.35
N THR A 383 2.89 -8.00 12.60
CA THR A 383 2.61 -8.84 13.78
C THR A 383 1.12 -8.99 14.05
N THR A 384 0.30 -8.16 13.43
CA THR A 384 -1.13 -8.23 13.58
C THR A 384 -1.66 -9.39 12.73
N LYS A 385 -2.07 -10.40 13.39
CA LYS A 385 -2.74 -11.59 12.83
C LYS A 385 -4.00 -11.26 12.00
N ASN A 386 -4.39 -10.03 12.00
CA ASN A 386 -5.54 -9.48 11.31
C ASN A 386 -5.44 -9.64 9.80
N ASP A 387 -4.30 -9.24 9.25
CA ASP A 387 -4.06 -9.36 7.82
C ASP A 387 -4.01 -10.84 7.40
N LEU A 388 -3.39 -11.69 8.23
CA LEU A 388 -3.34 -13.12 7.97
C LEU A 388 -4.73 -13.76 7.97
N CYS A 389 -5.61 -13.34 8.88
CA CYS A 389 -6.98 -13.84 8.91
C CYS A 389 -7.77 -13.40 7.68
N LEU A 390 -7.54 -12.19 7.19
CA LEU A 390 -8.20 -11.67 6.00
C LEU A 390 -7.70 -12.34 4.73
N ASP A 391 -6.38 -12.54 4.62
CA ASP A 391 -5.79 -13.27 3.50
C ASP A 391 -6.30 -14.70 3.41
N VAL A 392 -6.50 -15.35 4.56
CA VAL A 392 -7.11 -16.70 4.62
C VAL A 392 -8.61 -16.69 4.28
N GLY A 393 -9.31 -15.58 4.56
CA GLY A 393 -10.74 -15.43 4.27
C GLY A 393 -11.06 -15.16 2.81
N GLU A 394 -10.13 -14.67 2.00
CA GLU A 394 -10.37 -14.28 0.61
C GLU A 394 -10.07 -15.38 -0.43
N GLY A 395 -10.03 -16.63 -0.03
CA GLY A 395 -10.29 -17.63 -1.06
C GLY A 395 -9.12 -18.44 -1.56
N ASP A 396 -8.16 -18.63 -0.76
CA ASP A 396 -7.19 -19.69 -1.03
C ASP A 396 -7.83 -21.06 -0.75
N GLY A 397 -8.60 -21.52 -1.72
CA GLY A 397 -9.16 -22.86 -1.75
C GLY A 397 -10.31 -23.12 -0.78
N CYS A 398 -10.72 -24.38 -0.68
CA CYS A 398 -11.85 -24.85 0.14
C CYS A 398 -11.67 -24.61 1.66
N LEU A 399 -10.49 -24.30 2.15
CA LEU A 399 -10.21 -24.03 3.56
C LEU A 399 -10.41 -22.55 3.96
N GLY A 400 -10.31 -21.62 3.02
CA GLY A 400 -10.51 -20.20 3.29
C GLY A 400 -11.92 -19.87 3.80
N PRO A 401 -12.98 -20.32 3.10
CA PRO A 401 -14.36 -20.13 3.58
C PRO A 401 -14.66 -20.86 4.88
N ALA A 402 -14.06 -22.04 5.11
CA ALA A 402 -14.24 -22.80 6.35
C ALA A 402 -13.51 -22.15 7.52
N ALA A 403 -12.29 -21.66 7.33
CA ALA A 403 -11.55 -20.93 8.33
C ALA A 403 -12.22 -19.57 8.63
N GLY A 404 -12.72 -18.88 7.60
CA GLY A 404 -13.54 -17.68 7.75
C GLY A 404 -14.86 -17.96 8.47
N CYS A 405 -15.50 -19.09 8.19
CA CYS A 405 -16.71 -19.51 8.87
C CYS A 405 -16.45 -19.92 10.33
N VAL A 406 -15.35 -20.61 10.61
CA VAL A 406 -14.96 -20.97 11.99
C VAL A 406 -14.50 -19.74 12.76
N ALA A 407 -13.72 -18.87 12.14
CA ALA A 407 -13.36 -17.58 12.72
C ALA A 407 -14.61 -16.68 12.88
N GLY A 408 -15.51 -16.70 11.92
CA GLY A 408 -16.78 -15.99 11.97
C GLY A 408 -17.72 -16.56 13.02
N CYS A 409 -17.84 -17.87 13.16
CA CYS A 409 -18.65 -18.51 14.19
C CYS A 409 -18.04 -18.36 15.60
N ALA A 410 -16.74 -18.49 15.75
CA ALA A 410 -16.06 -18.19 16.99
C ALA A 410 -16.09 -16.68 17.30
N GLY A 411 -15.95 -15.84 16.28
CA GLY A 411 -16.02 -14.39 16.36
C GLY A 411 -17.44 -13.87 16.58
N PHE A 412 -18.45 -14.57 16.11
CA PHE A 412 -19.85 -14.17 16.32
C PHE A 412 -20.23 -14.18 17.81
N TRP A 413 -19.63 -15.05 18.59
CA TRP A 413 -19.86 -15.07 20.04
C TRP A 413 -18.79 -14.32 20.84
N CYS A 414 -17.58 -14.21 20.35
CA CYS A 414 -16.53 -13.52 21.09
C CYS A 414 -16.36 -12.07 20.74
N CYS A 415 -16.81 -11.61 19.62
CA CYS A 415 -16.66 -10.19 19.25
C CYS A 415 -16.82 -9.99 17.74
N CYS A 416 -17.99 -9.69 17.26
CA CYS A 416 -18.11 -8.82 16.08
C CYS A 416 -17.30 -7.52 16.23
N GLN A 417 -17.02 -7.09 17.47
CA GLN A 417 -16.11 -6.00 17.75
C GLN A 417 -14.65 -6.40 17.60
N GLY A 418 -14.25 -7.59 18.00
CA GLY A 418 -12.90 -8.09 17.81
C GLY A 418 -12.55 -8.24 16.33
N ALA A 419 -13.45 -8.82 15.53
CA ALA A 419 -13.26 -8.91 14.09
C ALA A 419 -13.21 -7.51 13.43
N ARG A 420 -14.02 -6.56 13.92
CA ARG A 420 -13.94 -5.16 13.48
C ARG A 420 -12.65 -4.47 13.92
N THR A 421 -12.19 -4.74 15.11
CA THR A 421 -10.93 -4.21 15.65
C THR A 421 -9.76 -4.83 14.90
N ILE A 422 -9.87 -6.09 14.54
CA ILE A 422 -8.93 -6.77 13.66
C ILE A 422 -8.91 -6.12 12.28
N TYR A 423 -10.05 -5.86 11.70
CA TYR A 423 -10.16 -5.27 10.37
C TYR A 423 -9.68 -3.83 10.32
N PHE A 424 -9.85 -3.12 11.42
CA PHE A 424 -9.51 -1.72 11.57
C PHE A 424 -8.49 -1.51 12.69
N GLY A 425 -7.92 -2.61 13.18
CA GLY A 425 -7.02 -2.61 14.30
C GLY A 425 -5.93 -1.61 14.07
N ASN A 426 -5.74 -0.82 15.05
CA ASN A 426 -4.50 -0.15 15.20
C ASN A 426 -3.46 -1.22 15.34
N ALA A 427 -2.77 -1.45 14.30
CA ALA A 427 -1.60 -2.28 14.32
C ALA A 427 -0.46 -1.59 15.05
N THR A 428 -0.72 -0.49 15.71
CA THR A 428 0.20 -0.06 16.72
C THR A 428 0.34 -1.19 17.67
N SER A 429 1.53 -1.51 17.94
CA SER A 429 2.02 -2.47 18.90
C SER A 429 1.41 -2.35 20.30
N ASP A 430 0.19 -1.85 20.42
CA ASP A 430 -0.51 -1.96 21.66
C ASP A 430 -0.88 -3.42 21.88
N LYS A 431 -0.03 -4.06 22.66
CA LYS A 431 -0.16 -5.44 23.11
C LYS A 431 -1.52 -5.75 23.73
N THR A 432 -2.24 -4.72 24.15
CA THR A 432 -3.60 -4.82 24.66
C THR A 432 -4.63 -4.98 23.54
N GLU A 433 -4.45 -4.31 22.43
CA GLU A 433 -5.35 -4.45 21.28
C GLU A 433 -5.09 -5.73 20.49
N SER A 434 -3.83 -6.15 20.39
CA SER A 434 -3.52 -7.47 19.85
C SER A 434 -4.11 -8.60 20.73
N LYS A 435 -4.36 -8.31 22.01
CA LYS A 435 -5.10 -9.21 22.91
C LYS A 435 -6.61 -9.12 22.73
N ALA A 436 -7.15 -7.98 22.26
CA ALA A 436 -8.57 -7.88 21.90
C ALA A 436 -8.90 -8.71 20.66
N GLY A 437 -7.94 -8.99 19.81
CA GLY A 437 -7.99 -10.04 18.80
C GLY A 437 -7.93 -11.44 19.40
N CYS A 438 -8.48 -11.63 20.60
CA CYS A 438 -8.39 -12.87 21.38
C CYS A 438 -9.03 -14.09 20.70
N CYS A 439 -9.81 -13.91 19.65
CA CYS A 439 -10.20 -15.02 18.80
C CYS A 439 -9.01 -15.62 18.03
N VAL A 440 -7.89 -14.94 18.05
CA VAL A 440 -6.66 -15.37 17.37
C VAL A 440 -5.65 -15.94 18.38
N THR A 441 -5.83 -15.67 19.67
CA THR A 441 -4.87 -16.07 20.71
C THR A 441 -5.37 -17.18 21.63
N LYS A 442 -6.54 -17.73 21.38
CA LYS A 442 -7.03 -18.89 22.10
C LYS A 442 -7.48 -19.98 21.08
#